data_3ed88f777c638ac77557e0cd4b59806a
#
_entry.id   3ed88f777c638ac77557e0cd4b59806a
#
_cell.length_a   1.000
_cell.length_b   1.000
_cell.length_c   1.000
_cell.angle_alpha   90.00
_cell.angle_beta   90.00
_cell.angle_gamma   90.00
#
_symmetry.space_group_name_H-M   'P 1'
#
loop_
_entity.id
_entity.type
_entity.pdbx_description
1 polymer ?
#
loop_
_entity_poly.entity_id
_entity_poly.type
_entity_poly.pdbx_seq_one_letter_code
_entity_poly.pdbx_strand_id
1 'polypeptide(L)'
;MIFPRAYGAFVLLSASIVSALPKRQSAPSNFTFSTVGTVPGAVNLENLAVRHNGDVLVTSIRSNTLFQVSSSRNTTASEVVQIPDVTGLTGIVELEKDVFYVAGTNLTGSSSSPGSNGVWRVDLRNSSIDGNGCVVQVITLSQVADLLSTQLINGLSSLAPNDTSHLLFSDSVAGSVSILDVETGLLEVVVKDPTMNIVSGGLSVGVNGIKTYGDRLFFTSLDQHLFASASISLSTGHATGPVVPIVNITGSADDFALSRDGRTAFISLNGGNAILEVDIASKSSRYIGSPLLESISSVALSGSRDQFKSESLYISGAIVVDNTTTIGGLFKAQPCFGVGCAVQGI
;
A
#
# COMPACT_ATOMS: atom_id res chain seq x y z
N MET A 1 32.17 38.40 -11.98
CA MET A 1 31.69 37.32 -12.87
C MET A 1 30.72 36.47 -12.06
N ILE A 2 29.44 36.65 -12.30
CA ILE A 2 28.35 35.97 -11.58
C ILE A 2 27.88 34.85 -12.52
N PHE A 3 28.09 33.59 -12.13
CA PHE A 3 27.56 32.46 -12.87
C PHE A 3 26.12 32.23 -12.44
N PRO A 4 25.16 32.13 -13.35
CA PRO A 4 23.80 31.76 -12.99
C PRO A 4 23.73 30.27 -12.65
N ARG A 5 23.23 29.95 -11.48
CA ARG A 5 22.81 28.60 -11.11
C ARG A 5 21.57 28.21 -11.94
N ALA A 6 21.73 27.26 -12.82
CA ALA A 6 20.63 26.63 -13.50
C ALA A 6 19.86 25.74 -12.49
N TYR A 7 18.66 26.15 -12.11
CA TYR A 7 17.70 25.29 -11.46
C TYR A 7 17.13 24.32 -12.50
N GLY A 8 17.67 23.12 -12.55
CA GLY A 8 17.05 22.04 -13.28
C GLY A 8 15.73 21.67 -12.59
N ALA A 9 14.61 22.06 -13.19
CA ALA A 9 13.31 21.53 -12.84
C ALA A 9 13.31 20.04 -13.22
N PHE A 10 13.55 19.16 -12.24
CA PHE A 10 13.20 17.75 -12.37
C PHE A 10 11.67 17.68 -12.28
N VAL A 11 11.02 17.80 -13.42
CA VAL A 11 9.70 17.24 -13.62
C VAL A 11 9.91 15.73 -13.43
N LEU A 12 9.41 15.17 -12.36
CA LEU A 12 9.07 13.77 -12.36
C LEU A 12 7.92 13.64 -13.38
N LEU A 13 8.29 13.51 -14.62
CA LEU A 13 7.57 12.62 -15.46
C LEU A 13 7.55 11.32 -14.66
N SER A 14 6.36 10.82 -14.34
CA SER A 14 6.06 9.41 -14.43
C SER A 14 6.44 9.05 -15.86
N ALA A 15 7.73 8.99 -16.14
CA ALA A 15 8.23 8.31 -17.30
C ALA A 15 7.75 6.90 -17.05
N SER A 16 6.58 6.56 -17.63
CA SER A 16 6.33 5.23 -18.10
C SER A 16 7.58 4.85 -18.85
N ILE A 17 8.60 4.37 -18.14
CA ILE A 17 9.55 3.45 -18.73
C ILE A 17 8.66 2.25 -18.99
N VAL A 18 7.89 2.33 -20.07
CA VAL A 18 7.38 1.18 -20.78
C VAL A 18 8.64 0.50 -21.32
N SER A 19 9.41 -0.06 -20.42
CA SER A 19 10.20 -1.24 -20.70
C SER A 19 9.14 -2.22 -21.16
N ALA A 20 9.03 -2.42 -22.47
CA ALA A 20 8.20 -3.44 -23.04
C ALA A 20 8.70 -4.78 -22.47
N LEU A 21 8.17 -5.12 -21.30
CA LEU A 21 8.29 -6.47 -20.78
C LEU A 21 7.80 -7.37 -21.90
N PRO A 22 8.54 -8.42 -22.26
CA PRO A 22 8.06 -9.37 -23.26
C PRO A 22 6.64 -9.77 -22.84
N LYS A 23 5.66 -9.63 -23.74
CA LYS A 23 4.30 -10.11 -23.52
C LYS A 23 4.38 -11.59 -23.17
N ARG A 24 4.58 -11.90 -21.88
CA ARG A 24 4.39 -13.25 -21.39
C ARG A 24 2.89 -13.46 -21.43
N GLN A 25 2.46 -14.43 -22.23
CA GLN A 25 1.12 -14.94 -22.21
C GLN A 25 0.78 -15.27 -20.75
N SER A 26 -0.04 -14.43 -20.10
CA SER A 26 -0.53 -14.71 -18.76
C SER A 26 -1.27 -16.04 -18.78
N ALA A 27 -0.93 -16.93 -17.86
CA ALA A 27 -1.79 -18.08 -17.59
C ALA A 27 -3.22 -17.54 -17.32
N PRO A 28 -4.30 -18.27 -17.70
CA PRO A 28 -5.65 -17.81 -17.50
C PRO A 28 -5.82 -17.46 -16.02
N SER A 29 -6.10 -16.18 -15.73
CA SER A 29 -6.29 -15.71 -14.37
C SER A 29 -7.61 -16.29 -13.86
N ASN A 30 -7.58 -16.96 -12.71
CA ASN A 30 -8.81 -17.37 -12.04
C ASN A 30 -9.50 -16.15 -11.37
N PHE A 31 -9.34 -14.96 -11.91
CA PHE A 31 -9.90 -13.71 -11.39
C PHE A 31 -10.63 -12.94 -12.48
N THR A 32 -11.77 -12.38 -12.10
CA THR A 32 -12.45 -11.33 -12.88
C THR A 32 -12.16 -9.98 -12.23
N PHE A 33 -11.93 -8.94 -13.05
CA PHE A 33 -11.60 -7.61 -12.59
C PHE A 33 -12.74 -6.64 -12.90
N SER A 34 -12.96 -5.70 -11.99
CA SER A 34 -13.92 -4.61 -12.16
C SER A 34 -13.43 -3.34 -11.48
N THR A 35 -13.84 -2.18 -11.99
CA THR A 35 -13.69 -0.90 -11.30
C THR A 35 -14.73 -0.80 -10.20
N VAL A 36 -14.31 -0.44 -8.99
CA VAL A 36 -15.19 -0.20 -7.82
C VAL A 36 -15.57 1.26 -7.73
N GLY A 37 -14.61 2.15 -7.99
CA GLY A 37 -14.84 3.59 -7.93
C GLY A 37 -13.63 4.38 -8.38
N THR A 38 -13.84 5.70 -8.44
CA THR A 38 -12.82 6.67 -8.87
C THR A 38 -12.52 7.68 -7.78
N VAL A 39 -11.31 8.21 -7.77
CA VAL A 39 -10.84 9.24 -6.84
C VAL A 39 -10.32 10.44 -7.65
N PRO A 40 -11.21 11.31 -8.17
CA PRO A 40 -10.81 12.41 -9.06
C PRO A 40 -9.89 13.44 -8.40
N GLY A 41 -9.99 13.59 -7.05
CA GLY A 41 -9.15 14.51 -6.27
C GLY A 41 -7.75 14.00 -6.00
N ALA A 42 -7.41 12.77 -6.43
CA ALA A 42 -6.11 12.18 -6.21
C ALA A 42 -5.62 11.43 -7.44
N VAL A 43 -4.32 11.52 -7.67
CA VAL A 43 -3.56 10.67 -8.60
C VAL A 43 -2.53 9.90 -7.77
N ASN A 44 -2.02 8.80 -8.30
CA ASN A 44 -1.04 7.97 -7.60
C ASN A 44 -1.57 7.55 -6.22
N LEU A 45 -2.71 6.82 -6.23
CA LEU A 45 -3.18 6.16 -5.03
C LEU A 45 -2.09 5.24 -4.51
N GLU A 46 -1.96 5.22 -3.19
CA GLU A 46 -0.88 4.50 -2.52
C GLU A 46 -1.45 3.28 -1.79
N ASN A 47 -1.67 3.37 -0.51
CA ASN A 47 -2.15 2.26 0.29
C ASN A 47 -3.67 2.29 0.47
N LEU A 48 -4.22 1.16 0.92
CA LEU A 48 -5.65 1.03 1.17
C LEU A 48 -5.93 0.17 2.40
N ALA A 49 -7.07 0.44 3.05
CA ALA A 49 -7.59 -0.35 4.15
C ALA A 49 -9.09 -0.60 3.95
N VAL A 50 -9.52 -1.83 4.17
CA VAL A 50 -10.94 -2.22 4.02
C VAL A 50 -11.62 -2.15 5.38
N ARG A 51 -12.61 -1.27 5.50
CA ARG A 51 -13.44 -1.11 6.70
C ARG A 51 -14.33 -2.34 6.92
N HIS A 52 -14.79 -2.54 8.16
CA HIS A 52 -15.68 -3.66 8.51
C HIS A 52 -17.01 -3.66 7.75
N ASN A 53 -17.48 -2.50 7.26
CA ASN A 53 -18.70 -2.36 6.43
C ASN A 53 -18.44 -2.66 4.94
N GLY A 54 -17.18 -2.92 4.59
CA GLY A 54 -16.74 -3.21 3.22
C GLY A 54 -16.29 -2.00 2.41
N ASP A 55 -16.49 -0.76 2.90
CA ASP A 55 -15.95 0.43 2.24
C ASP A 55 -14.42 0.45 2.34
N VAL A 56 -13.77 1.14 1.42
CA VAL A 56 -12.33 1.13 1.29
C VAL A 56 -11.77 2.54 1.48
N LEU A 57 -10.91 2.70 2.47
CA LEU A 57 -10.10 3.90 2.65
C LEU A 57 -8.89 3.82 1.73
N VAL A 58 -8.53 4.93 1.09
CA VAL A 58 -7.36 5.01 0.20
C VAL A 58 -6.55 6.27 0.49
N THR A 59 -5.24 6.12 0.44
CA THR A 59 -4.26 7.20 0.55
C THR A 59 -3.71 7.57 -0.84
N SER A 60 -3.02 8.70 -0.93
CA SER A 60 -2.34 9.13 -2.14
C SER A 60 -1.06 9.88 -1.80
N ILE A 61 0.04 9.58 -2.47
CA ILE A 61 1.29 10.33 -2.31
C ILE A 61 1.24 11.76 -2.86
N ARG A 62 0.13 12.14 -3.51
CA ARG A 62 -0.09 13.46 -4.09
C ARG A 62 -1.26 14.22 -3.46
N SER A 63 -1.79 13.72 -2.35
CA SER A 63 -2.86 14.38 -1.62
C SER A 63 -2.71 14.13 -0.12
N ASN A 64 -2.95 15.16 0.68
CA ASN A 64 -3.05 15.04 2.13
C ASN A 64 -4.45 14.60 2.60
N THR A 65 -5.34 14.24 1.70
CA THR A 65 -6.70 13.82 1.99
C THR A 65 -6.78 12.30 2.04
N LEU A 66 -7.34 11.76 3.11
CA LEU A 66 -7.80 10.38 3.17
C LEU A 66 -9.17 10.29 2.49
N PHE A 67 -9.31 9.39 1.52
CA PHE A 67 -10.54 9.20 0.77
C PHE A 67 -11.22 7.88 1.17
N GLN A 68 -12.55 7.81 0.98
CA GLN A 68 -13.32 6.59 1.07
C GLN A 68 -14.06 6.29 -0.23
N VAL A 69 -13.96 5.07 -0.70
CA VAL A 69 -14.72 4.52 -1.84
C VAL A 69 -15.74 3.53 -1.30
N SER A 70 -17.01 3.71 -1.65
CA SER A 70 -18.07 2.77 -1.25
C SER A 70 -17.96 1.48 -2.07
N SER A 71 -17.95 0.34 -1.39
CA SER A 71 -17.87 -0.99 -2.03
C SER A 71 -19.19 -1.42 -2.67
N SER A 72 -20.33 -0.82 -2.27
CA SER A 72 -21.68 -1.18 -2.70
C SER A 72 -22.18 -0.34 -3.87
N ARG A 73 -21.48 0.72 -4.24
CA ARG A 73 -21.87 1.67 -5.27
C ARG A 73 -20.65 1.97 -6.15
N ASN A 74 -20.81 1.88 -7.45
CA ASN A 74 -19.78 2.35 -8.38
C ASN A 74 -19.82 3.89 -8.39
N THR A 75 -19.09 4.52 -7.45
CA THR A 75 -19.19 5.93 -7.14
C THR A 75 -17.83 6.62 -7.13
N THR A 76 -17.86 7.93 -7.23
CA THR A 76 -16.74 8.80 -6.89
C THR A 76 -16.46 8.71 -5.38
N ALA A 77 -15.20 8.69 -5.01
CA ALA A 77 -14.78 8.71 -3.62
C ALA A 77 -15.25 9.96 -2.89
N SER A 78 -15.52 9.82 -1.61
CA SER A 78 -15.73 10.94 -0.68
C SER A 78 -14.46 11.26 0.09
N GLU A 79 -14.23 12.53 0.38
CA GLU A 79 -13.19 12.96 1.31
C GLU A 79 -13.60 12.58 2.74
N VAL A 80 -12.69 11.99 3.48
CA VAL A 80 -12.87 11.61 4.89
C VAL A 80 -12.30 12.70 5.79
N VAL A 81 -11.02 12.98 5.65
CA VAL A 81 -10.31 13.98 6.44
C VAL A 81 -9.06 14.45 5.70
N GLN A 82 -8.69 15.70 5.87
CA GLN A 82 -7.40 16.25 5.45
C GLN A 82 -6.42 16.19 6.61
N ILE A 83 -5.25 15.60 6.37
CA ILE A 83 -4.15 15.55 7.33
C ILE A 83 -3.37 16.86 7.20
N PRO A 84 -3.19 17.63 8.30
CA PRO A 84 -2.48 18.90 8.23
C PRO A 84 -0.97 18.72 8.03
N ASP A 85 -0.33 19.77 7.52
CA ASP A 85 1.13 19.93 7.43
C ASP A 85 1.88 18.88 6.61
N VAL A 86 1.18 18.10 5.79
CA VAL A 86 1.75 17.14 4.82
C VAL A 86 1.16 17.34 3.43
N THR A 87 1.88 16.87 2.41
CA THR A 87 1.45 16.96 1.00
C THR A 87 1.04 15.62 0.41
N GLY A 88 1.37 14.53 1.08
CA GLY A 88 1.05 13.18 0.64
C GLY A 88 0.87 12.21 1.80
N LEU A 89 0.06 11.19 1.57
CA LEU A 89 -0.20 10.09 2.49
C LEU A 89 0.34 8.79 1.88
N THR A 90 0.99 7.99 2.72
CA THR A 90 1.57 6.70 2.33
C THR A 90 0.79 5.55 2.98
N GLY A 91 1.36 4.87 3.98
CA GLY A 91 0.75 3.72 4.63
C GLY A 91 -0.53 4.01 5.39
N ILE A 92 -1.38 2.99 5.51
CA ILE A 92 -2.57 3.00 6.36
C ILE A 92 -2.75 1.62 7.00
N VAL A 93 -3.08 1.59 8.29
CA VAL A 93 -3.38 0.35 9.03
C VAL A 93 -4.53 0.57 10.02
N GLU A 94 -5.39 -0.45 10.20
CA GLU A 94 -6.40 -0.50 11.25
C GLU A 94 -5.83 -1.27 12.44
N LEU A 95 -5.75 -0.66 13.63
CA LEU A 95 -5.36 -1.35 14.87
C LEU A 95 -6.57 -1.74 15.72
N GLU A 96 -7.56 -0.89 15.80
CA GLU A 96 -8.87 -1.16 16.40
C GLU A 96 -9.95 -1.00 15.34
N LYS A 97 -11.10 -1.64 15.55
CA LYS A 97 -12.23 -1.50 14.63
C LYS A 97 -12.58 -0.03 14.37
N ASP A 98 -12.50 0.37 13.11
CA ASP A 98 -12.72 1.76 12.62
C ASP A 98 -11.79 2.81 13.25
N VAL A 99 -10.62 2.40 13.76
CA VAL A 99 -9.53 3.29 14.15
C VAL A 99 -8.31 3.01 13.29
N PHE A 100 -7.99 3.96 12.43
CA PHE A 100 -6.93 3.85 11.45
C PHE A 100 -5.74 4.73 11.82
N TYR A 101 -4.56 4.26 11.48
CA TYR A 101 -3.33 5.02 11.55
C TYR A 101 -2.81 5.26 10.15
N VAL A 102 -2.51 6.51 9.83
CA VAL A 102 -2.13 6.98 8.50
C VAL A 102 -0.77 7.65 8.58
N ALA A 103 0.16 7.22 7.75
CA ALA A 103 1.44 7.87 7.58
C ALA A 103 1.33 9.01 6.56
N GLY A 104 1.94 10.15 6.87
CA GLY A 104 1.98 11.31 6.00
C GLY A 104 3.36 11.94 5.96
N THR A 105 3.66 12.62 4.87
CA THR A 105 4.96 13.25 4.63
C THR A 105 4.87 14.36 3.58
N ASN A 106 5.88 15.23 3.54
CA ASN A 106 6.06 16.20 2.46
C ASN A 106 6.99 15.63 1.40
N LEU A 107 6.40 15.15 0.29
CA LEU A 107 7.13 14.53 -0.79
C LEU A 107 7.62 15.57 -1.80
N THR A 108 8.92 15.49 -2.11
CA THR A 108 9.52 16.17 -3.25
C THR A 108 10.17 15.12 -4.14
N GLY A 109 9.47 14.77 -5.20
CA GLY A 109 9.87 13.61 -6.00
C GLY A 109 9.57 12.29 -5.28
N SER A 110 10.54 11.38 -5.23
CA SER A 110 10.51 10.13 -4.48
C SER A 110 11.12 10.25 -3.07
N SER A 111 11.44 11.46 -2.63
CA SER A 111 12.07 11.72 -1.34
C SER A 111 11.13 12.50 -0.43
N SER A 112 11.11 12.19 0.84
CA SER A 112 10.44 13.02 1.83
C SER A 112 11.34 14.19 2.25
N SER A 113 10.72 15.32 2.58
CA SER A 113 11.45 16.41 3.21
C SER A 113 11.88 16.00 4.63
N PRO A 114 13.13 16.27 5.03
CA PRO A 114 13.59 15.93 6.37
C PRO A 114 12.66 16.45 7.47
N GLY A 115 12.28 15.61 8.41
CA GLY A 115 11.45 15.99 9.55
C GLY A 115 9.96 16.19 9.25
N SER A 116 9.49 15.82 8.04
CA SER A 116 8.08 15.96 7.68
C SER A 116 7.26 14.70 7.85
N ASN A 117 7.88 13.60 8.26
CA ASN A 117 7.17 12.34 8.47
C ASN A 117 6.39 12.37 9.80
N GLY A 118 5.19 11.85 9.76
CA GLY A 118 4.36 11.69 10.94
C GLY A 118 3.34 10.56 10.79
N VAL A 119 2.72 10.20 11.90
CA VAL A 119 1.61 9.25 11.95
C VAL A 119 0.42 9.92 12.62
N TRP A 120 -0.75 9.79 12.02
CA TRP A 120 -2.01 10.33 12.52
C TRP A 120 -3.01 9.20 12.79
N ARG A 121 -3.70 9.32 13.91
CA ARG A 121 -4.83 8.48 14.29
C ARG A 121 -6.11 9.09 13.75
N VAL A 122 -6.86 8.33 12.97
CA VAL A 122 -8.16 8.69 12.39
C VAL A 122 -9.22 7.76 12.98
N ASP A 123 -10.06 8.28 13.86
CA ASP A 123 -11.09 7.51 14.53
C ASP A 123 -12.45 7.73 13.84
N LEU A 124 -12.94 6.68 13.21
CA LEU A 124 -14.19 6.65 12.46
C LEU A 124 -15.34 5.95 13.20
N ARG A 125 -15.16 5.56 14.47
CA ARG A 125 -16.18 4.78 15.22
C ARG A 125 -17.51 5.52 15.37
N ASN A 126 -17.48 6.85 15.43
CA ASN A 126 -18.66 7.69 15.53
C ASN A 126 -19.09 8.27 14.17
N SER A 127 -18.46 7.85 13.08
CA SER A 127 -18.83 8.30 11.75
C SER A 127 -20.05 7.54 11.24
N SER A 128 -20.91 8.21 10.49
CA SER A 128 -21.98 7.60 9.73
C SER A 128 -21.78 7.86 8.24
N ILE A 129 -22.48 7.10 7.42
CA ILE A 129 -22.46 7.27 5.96
C ILE A 129 -23.84 7.77 5.55
N ASP A 130 -23.90 8.88 4.82
CA ASP A 130 -25.14 9.42 4.29
C ASP A 130 -25.70 8.58 3.12
N GLY A 131 -26.87 8.97 2.63
CA GLY A 131 -27.51 8.32 1.48
C GLY A 131 -26.67 8.34 0.19
N ASN A 132 -25.67 9.19 0.10
CA ASN A 132 -24.75 9.33 -1.04
C ASN A 132 -23.45 8.52 -0.86
N GLY A 133 -23.23 7.94 0.32
CA GLY A 133 -22.00 7.20 0.62
C GLY A 133 -20.87 8.07 1.21
N CYS A 134 -21.17 9.34 1.52
CA CYS A 134 -20.21 10.24 2.14
C CYS A 134 -20.11 9.99 3.64
N VAL A 135 -18.90 10.08 4.19
CA VAL A 135 -18.69 10.03 5.64
C VAL A 135 -19.20 11.35 6.23
N VAL A 136 -20.19 11.24 7.12
CA VAL A 136 -20.75 12.38 7.86
C VAL A 136 -20.59 12.11 9.35
N GLN A 137 -20.35 13.14 10.11
CA GLN A 137 -20.09 13.20 11.56
C GLN A 137 -18.63 13.20 12.00
N VAL A 138 -18.46 13.34 13.31
CA VAL A 138 -17.23 13.69 13.98
C VAL A 138 -16.16 12.63 13.75
N ILE A 139 -15.20 12.99 12.92
CA ILE A 139 -13.95 12.27 12.78
C ILE A 139 -13.00 12.87 13.81
N THR A 140 -12.44 12.03 14.68
CA THR A 140 -11.37 12.49 15.57
C THR A 140 -10.04 12.24 14.88
N LEU A 141 -9.33 13.33 14.58
CA LEU A 141 -7.98 13.31 14.05
C LEU A 141 -7.01 13.77 15.13
N SER A 142 -5.98 12.99 15.39
CA SER A 142 -4.89 13.37 16.29
C SER A 142 -3.55 12.90 15.73
N GLN A 143 -2.55 13.76 15.79
CA GLN A 143 -1.19 13.35 15.51
C GLN A 143 -0.66 12.48 16.65
N VAL A 144 -0.08 11.34 16.31
CA VAL A 144 0.46 10.39 17.30
C VAL A 144 1.92 10.67 17.56
N ALA A 145 2.69 10.89 16.50
CA ALA A 145 4.12 11.12 16.59
C ALA A 145 4.63 11.96 15.42
N ASP A 146 5.60 12.83 15.72
CA ASP A 146 6.53 13.42 14.75
C ASP A 146 7.72 12.48 14.60
N LEU A 147 7.95 11.98 13.40
CA LEU A 147 8.99 11.00 13.12
C LEU A 147 10.21 11.66 12.49
N LEU A 148 10.78 12.64 13.21
CA LEU A 148 11.85 13.52 12.74
C LEU A 148 13.13 12.79 12.31
N SER A 149 13.39 11.61 12.86
CA SER A 149 14.57 10.80 12.55
C SER A 149 14.40 9.87 11.36
N THR A 150 13.18 9.74 10.81
CA THR A 150 12.87 8.88 9.69
C THR A 150 13.09 9.58 8.36
N GLN A 151 13.35 8.82 7.29
CA GLN A 151 13.64 9.36 5.98
C GLN A 151 12.43 9.30 5.04
N LEU A 152 11.80 8.11 4.88
CA LEU A 152 10.58 7.94 4.09
C LEU A 152 9.72 6.81 4.68
N ILE A 153 8.70 7.18 5.43
CA ILE A 153 7.73 6.20 5.92
C ILE A 153 6.86 5.73 4.75
N ASN A 154 6.67 4.42 4.63
CA ASN A 154 5.88 3.84 3.56
C ASN A 154 4.83 2.85 4.09
N GLY A 155 5.06 1.55 4.06
CA GLY A 155 4.10 0.54 4.49
C GLY A 155 3.86 0.55 6.00
N LEU A 156 2.61 0.33 6.40
CA LEU A 156 2.22 0.15 7.79
C LEU A 156 1.64 -1.26 8.03
N SER A 157 1.88 -1.80 9.23
CA SER A 157 1.29 -3.06 9.70
C SER A 157 1.05 -3.01 11.21
N SER A 158 0.06 -3.74 11.72
CA SER A 158 -0.02 -4.05 13.15
C SER A 158 1.13 -4.99 13.54
N LEU A 159 1.58 -4.95 14.79
CA LEU A 159 2.57 -5.92 15.30
C LEU A 159 1.95 -7.32 15.39
N ALA A 160 0.74 -7.41 15.91
CA ALA A 160 -0.01 -8.65 16.05
C ALA A 160 -1.53 -8.40 15.90
N PRO A 161 -2.35 -9.42 15.62
CA PRO A 161 -3.78 -9.25 15.33
C PRO A 161 -4.63 -8.60 16.43
N ASN A 162 -4.20 -8.65 17.69
CA ASN A 162 -4.90 -8.07 18.83
C ASN A 162 -4.10 -6.97 19.53
N ASP A 163 -3.00 -6.54 18.91
CA ASP A 163 -2.21 -5.43 19.41
C ASP A 163 -2.81 -4.13 18.88
N THR A 164 -3.27 -3.29 19.79
CA THR A 164 -3.88 -1.99 19.48
C THR A 164 -2.96 -0.83 19.85
N SER A 165 -1.80 -1.11 20.44
CA SER A 165 -0.85 -0.13 20.96
C SER A 165 0.40 0.02 20.11
N HIS A 166 0.70 -0.94 19.23
CA HIS A 166 1.93 -0.92 18.45
C HIS A 166 1.65 -1.06 16.96
N LEU A 167 2.27 -0.20 16.19
CA LEU A 167 2.35 -0.35 14.75
C LEU A 167 3.80 -0.48 14.30
N LEU A 168 3.99 -1.26 13.24
CA LEU A 168 5.24 -1.34 12.50
C LEU A 168 5.14 -0.44 11.28
N PHE A 169 6.24 0.21 10.92
CA PHE A 169 6.35 0.90 9.64
C PHE A 169 7.70 0.67 8.97
N SER A 170 7.70 0.64 7.65
CA SER A 170 8.91 0.64 6.84
C SER A 170 9.43 2.07 6.65
N ASP A 171 10.74 2.26 6.81
CA ASP A 171 11.45 3.44 6.33
C ASP A 171 12.20 3.03 5.06
N SER A 172 11.63 3.39 3.92
CA SER A 172 12.10 2.93 2.61
C SER A 172 13.50 3.41 2.25
N VAL A 173 13.92 4.56 2.74
CA VAL A 173 15.26 5.12 2.46
C VAL A 173 16.27 4.68 3.51
N ALA A 174 15.88 4.61 4.79
CA ALA A 174 16.76 4.13 5.85
C ALA A 174 17.00 2.59 5.79
N GLY A 175 16.17 1.88 5.03
CA GLY A 175 16.28 0.42 4.86
C GLY A 175 16.02 -0.34 6.16
N SER A 176 14.94 0.01 6.87
CA SER A 176 14.61 -0.57 8.16
C SER A 176 13.12 -0.62 8.41
N VAL A 177 12.72 -1.45 9.37
CA VAL A 177 11.37 -1.45 9.95
C VAL A 177 11.47 -1.01 11.41
N SER A 178 10.62 -0.08 11.79
CA SER A 178 10.51 0.44 13.15
C SER A 178 9.17 0.07 13.77
N ILE A 179 9.13 -0.01 15.10
CA ILE A 179 7.93 -0.11 15.91
C ILE A 179 7.64 1.26 16.52
N LEU A 180 6.38 1.66 16.50
CA LEU A 180 5.86 2.85 17.15
C LEU A 180 4.80 2.43 18.17
N ASP A 181 5.01 2.78 19.43
CA ASP A 181 3.97 2.76 20.45
C ASP A 181 3.06 3.98 20.24
N VAL A 182 1.80 3.73 19.90
CA VAL A 182 0.86 4.78 19.50
C VAL A 182 0.29 5.58 20.69
N GLU A 183 0.50 5.10 21.91
CA GLU A 183 0.06 5.79 23.14
C GLU A 183 1.14 6.75 23.65
N THR A 184 2.41 6.33 23.57
CA THR A 184 3.53 7.08 24.12
C THR A 184 4.33 7.84 23.05
N GLY A 185 4.20 7.47 21.78
CA GLY A 185 5.00 8.00 20.68
C GLY A 185 6.44 7.46 20.65
N LEU A 186 6.77 6.46 21.48
CA LEU A 186 8.10 5.85 21.49
C LEU A 186 8.37 5.08 20.19
N LEU A 187 9.56 5.32 19.65
CA LEU A 187 10.01 4.78 18.37
C LEU A 187 11.30 3.98 18.53
N GLU A 188 11.34 2.79 17.95
CA GLU A 188 12.54 1.94 17.93
C GLU A 188 12.69 1.23 16.59
N VAL A 189 13.93 1.10 16.06
CA VAL A 189 14.24 0.26 14.89
C VAL A 189 14.32 -1.20 15.35
N VAL A 190 13.46 -2.05 14.79
CA VAL A 190 13.35 -3.46 15.23
C VAL A 190 13.84 -4.47 14.19
N VAL A 191 13.84 -4.13 12.91
CA VAL A 191 14.40 -4.96 11.84
C VAL A 191 15.22 -4.08 10.90
N LYS A 192 16.47 -4.51 10.65
CA LYS A 192 17.37 -3.91 9.67
C LYS A 192 18.19 -4.98 9.00
N ASP A 193 18.18 -5.00 7.66
CA ASP A 193 18.89 -6.00 6.87
C ASP A 193 19.34 -5.38 5.53
N PRO A 194 20.49 -5.78 4.96
CA PRO A 194 20.93 -5.27 3.65
C PRO A 194 19.92 -5.42 2.53
N THR A 195 19.02 -6.43 2.58
CA THR A 195 17.96 -6.63 1.61
C THR A 195 16.85 -5.58 1.65
N MET A 196 16.83 -4.75 2.69
CA MET A 196 15.90 -3.63 2.86
C MET A 196 16.43 -2.30 2.33
N ASN A 197 17.72 -2.25 1.99
CA ASN A 197 18.38 -1.02 1.58
C ASN A 197 18.02 -0.60 0.14
N ILE A 198 18.09 0.69 -0.11
CA ILE A 198 18.11 1.26 -1.48
C ILE A 198 19.33 0.76 -2.25
N VAL A 199 19.23 0.73 -3.59
CA VAL A 199 20.33 0.36 -4.49
C VAL A 199 20.76 1.59 -5.29
N SER A 200 22.05 1.76 -5.47
CA SER A 200 22.58 2.84 -6.28
C SER A 200 22.08 2.75 -7.73
N GLY A 201 21.49 3.82 -8.22
CA GLY A 201 20.86 3.87 -9.55
C GLY A 201 19.42 3.34 -9.60
N GLY A 202 18.86 2.89 -8.46
CA GLY A 202 17.45 2.53 -8.30
C GLY A 202 16.55 3.76 -8.13
N LEU A 203 15.32 3.50 -7.68
CA LEU A 203 14.31 4.54 -7.43
C LEU A 203 14.46 5.21 -6.06
N SER A 204 15.48 4.83 -5.28
CA SER A 204 15.72 5.23 -3.89
C SER A 204 14.59 4.79 -2.94
N VAL A 205 14.01 3.63 -3.22
CA VAL A 205 12.98 2.97 -2.40
C VAL A 205 13.43 1.54 -2.10
N GLY A 206 13.87 1.29 -0.89
CA GLY A 206 14.25 -0.03 -0.40
C GLY A 206 13.02 -0.82 0.07
N VAL A 207 12.98 -1.17 1.38
CA VAL A 207 11.80 -1.81 1.98
C VAL A 207 10.56 -0.94 1.78
N ASN A 208 9.46 -1.55 1.29
CA ASN A 208 8.25 -0.83 0.91
C ASN A 208 7.05 -1.36 1.72
N GLY A 209 6.20 -2.20 1.14
CA GLY A 209 5.09 -2.82 1.86
C GLY A 209 5.58 -3.77 2.95
N ILE A 210 4.89 -3.80 4.09
CA ILE A 210 5.13 -4.71 5.19
C ILE A 210 3.82 -5.28 5.72
N LYS A 211 3.79 -6.56 6.08
CA LYS A 211 2.65 -7.22 6.75
C LYS A 211 3.16 -8.27 7.72
N THR A 212 2.48 -8.42 8.84
CA THR A 212 2.74 -9.48 9.82
C THR A 212 1.76 -10.64 9.64
N TYR A 213 2.23 -11.85 9.82
CA TYR A 213 1.40 -13.05 9.95
C TYR A 213 2.10 -14.07 10.86
N GLY A 214 1.40 -14.50 11.89
CA GLY A 214 2.03 -15.30 12.95
C GLY A 214 3.20 -14.52 13.56
N ASP A 215 4.31 -15.19 13.77
CA ASP A 215 5.57 -14.63 14.27
C ASP A 215 6.52 -14.13 13.15
N ARG A 216 5.97 -13.79 11.99
CA ARG A 216 6.77 -13.35 10.83
C ARG A 216 6.34 -11.98 10.33
N LEU A 217 7.33 -11.16 10.04
CA LEU A 217 7.21 -9.95 9.24
C LEU A 217 7.56 -10.30 7.79
N PHE A 218 6.65 -10.03 6.87
CA PHE A 218 6.87 -10.11 5.44
C PHE A 218 7.07 -8.71 4.89
N PHE A 219 7.91 -8.57 3.86
CA PHE A 219 8.15 -7.28 3.22
C PHE A 219 8.49 -7.42 1.74
N THR A 220 8.16 -6.38 0.98
CA THR A 220 8.70 -6.11 -0.35
C THR A 220 9.88 -5.17 -0.23
N SER A 221 10.87 -5.33 -1.10
CA SER A 221 11.97 -4.38 -1.27
C SER A 221 12.04 -4.00 -2.74
N LEU A 222 11.69 -2.75 -3.05
CA LEU A 222 11.48 -2.31 -4.43
C LEU A 222 12.78 -2.29 -5.22
N ASP A 223 13.80 -1.58 -4.75
CA ASP A 223 15.10 -1.50 -5.42
C ASP A 223 15.85 -2.84 -5.45
N GLN A 224 15.60 -3.73 -4.48
CA GLN A 224 16.19 -5.07 -4.43
C GLN A 224 15.40 -6.09 -5.26
N HIS A 225 14.21 -5.71 -5.78
CA HIS A 225 13.32 -6.61 -6.52
C HIS A 225 13.01 -7.90 -5.75
N LEU A 226 12.66 -7.78 -4.47
CA LEU A 226 12.60 -8.91 -3.55
C LEU A 226 11.29 -8.92 -2.75
N PHE A 227 10.74 -10.11 -2.54
CA PHE A 227 9.80 -10.43 -1.47
C PHE A 227 10.47 -11.37 -0.49
N ALA A 228 10.46 -11.01 0.79
CA ALA A 228 11.16 -11.72 1.85
C ALA A 228 10.40 -11.69 3.17
N SER A 229 10.91 -12.39 4.17
CA SER A 229 10.38 -12.35 5.54
C SER A 229 11.47 -12.53 6.58
N ALA A 230 11.21 -12.04 7.80
CA ALA A 230 11.99 -12.29 8.98
C ALA A 230 11.10 -12.82 10.11
N SER A 231 11.61 -13.70 10.95
CA SER A 231 10.95 -14.04 12.22
C SER A 231 11.10 -12.87 13.19
N ILE A 232 10.02 -12.53 13.90
CA ILE A 232 10.00 -11.43 14.86
C ILE A 232 9.37 -11.86 16.19
N SER A 233 9.72 -11.16 17.25
CA SER A 233 9.06 -11.26 18.54
C SER A 233 7.73 -10.48 18.49
N LEU A 234 6.62 -11.12 18.78
CA LEU A 234 5.29 -10.47 18.84
C LEU A 234 5.12 -9.54 20.06
N SER A 235 6.06 -9.53 20.99
CA SER A 235 6.04 -8.62 22.14
C SER A 235 6.92 -7.39 21.97
N THR A 236 7.89 -7.43 21.06
CA THR A 236 8.87 -6.34 20.90
C THR A 236 9.09 -5.91 19.46
N GLY A 237 8.59 -6.68 18.49
CA GLY A 237 8.83 -6.43 17.06
C GLY A 237 10.23 -6.81 16.57
N HIS A 238 11.19 -7.02 17.47
CA HIS A 238 12.57 -7.33 17.09
C HIS A 238 12.69 -8.62 16.28
N ALA A 239 13.57 -8.60 15.29
CA ALA A 239 13.93 -9.80 14.55
C ALA A 239 14.54 -10.87 15.50
N THR A 240 14.04 -12.11 15.39
CA THR A 240 14.51 -13.28 16.16
C THR A 240 15.30 -14.25 15.30
N GLY A 241 15.44 -13.95 14.01
CA GLY A 241 16.19 -14.75 13.04
C GLY A 241 16.59 -13.94 11.82
N PRO A 242 17.34 -14.52 10.89
CA PRO A 242 17.77 -13.84 9.67
C PRO A 242 16.60 -13.58 8.74
N VAL A 243 16.77 -12.61 7.84
CA VAL A 243 15.86 -12.40 6.69
C VAL A 243 15.99 -13.61 5.75
N VAL A 244 14.85 -14.11 5.32
CA VAL A 244 14.73 -15.24 4.37
C VAL A 244 14.08 -14.76 3.08
N PRO A 245 14.82 -14.72 1.96
CA PRO A 245 14.28 -14.47 0.64
C PRO A 245 13.22 -15.52 0.25
N ILE A 246 12.10 -15.05 -0.29
CA ILE A 246 11.02 -15.90 -0.77
C ILE A 246 11.06 -15.97 -2.29
N VAL A 247 10.98 -14.82 -2.97
CA VAL A 247 11.01 -14.75 -4.43
C VAL A 247 11.68 -13.46 -4.91
N ASN A 248 12.48 -13.56 -5.99
CA ASN A 248 12.94 -12.41 -6.73
C ASN A 248 11.85 -11.98 -7.73
N ILE A 249 11.59 -10.68 -7.80
CA ILE A 249 10.47 -10.11 -8.56
C ILE A 249 10.99 -9.39 -9.80
N THR A 250 10.44 -9.69 -10.96
CA THR A 250 10.71 -8.89 -12.15
C THR A 250 9.69 -7.74 -12.19
N GLY A 251 10.12 -6.53 -11.90
CA GLY A 251 9.29 -5.32 -11.83
C GLY A 251 9.38 -4.64 -10.47
N SER A 252 8.62 -3.57 -10.31
CA SER A 252 8.62 -2.74 -9.10
C SER A 252 7.59 -3.30 -8.12
N ALA A 253 8.05 -4.13 -7.17
CA ALA A 253 7.21 -4.62 -6.08
C ALA A 253 6.87 -3.48 -5.12
N ASP A 254 5.58 -3.21 -4.99
CA ASP A 254 5.06 -2.16 -4.12
C ASP A 254 4.45 -2.79 -2.85
N ASP A 255 3.24 -2.46 -2.43
CA ASP A 255 2.62 -3.10 -1.27
C ASP A 255 1.93 -4.42 -1.64
N PHE A 256 1.47 -5.17 -0.65
CA PHE A 256 0.89 -6.48 -0.85
C PHE A 256 -0.15 -6.85 0.22
N ALA A 257 -0.94 -7.89 -0.06
CA ALA A 257 -1.78 -8.57 0.90
C ALA A 257 -1.32 -10.02 1.11
N LEU A 258 -1.51 -10.53 2.32
CA LEU A 258 -1.39 -11.96 2.61
C LEU A 258 -2.78 -12.59 2.63
N SER A 259 -2.93 -13.81 2.09
CA SER A 259 -4.16 -14.60 2.29
C SER A 259 -4.43 -14.84 3.78
N ARG A 260 -5.68 -15.09 4.14
CA ARG A 260 -6.06 -15.28 5.55
C ARG A 260 -5.36 -16.42 6.25
N ASP A 261 -4.94 -17.43 5.50
CA ASP A 261 -4.17 -18.56 6.01
C ASP A 261 -2.65 -18.33 5.97
N GLY A 262 -2.21 -17.15 5.50
CA GLY A 262 -0.79 -16.77 5.42
C GLY A 262 0.03 -17.54 4.40
N ARG A 263 -0.61 -18.29 3.48
CA ARG A 263 0.09 -19.14 2.52
C ARG A 263 0.39 -18.46 1.20
N THR A 264 -0.39 -17.45 0.85
CA THR A 264 -0.28 -16.73 -0.42
C THR A 264 -0.06 -15.25 -0.19
N ALA A 265 0.85 -14.65 -0.92
CA ALA A 265 0.99 -13.20 -1.02
C ALA A 265 0.50 -12.72 -2.39
N PHE A 266 -0.21 -11.59 -2.41
CA PHE A 266 -0.64 -10.88 -3.61
C PHE A 266 0.07 -9.54 -3.64
N ILE A 267 1.09 -9.41 -4.49
CA ILE A 267 2.00 -8.27 -4.54
C ILE A 267 1.63 -7.38 -5.73
N SER A 268 1.38 -6.10 -5.50
CA SER A 268 1.19 -5.14 -6.58
C SER A 268 2.51 -4.86 -7.30
N LEU A 269 2.45 -4.84 -8.63
CA LEU A 269 3.59 -4.51 -9.48
C LEU A 269 3.35 -3.13 -10.10
N ASN A 270 3.93 -2.10 -9.49
CA ASN A 270 3.82 -0.73 -9.97
C ASN A 270 4.40 -0.61 -11.38
N GLY A 271 3.61 -0.05 -12.31
CA GLY A 271 3.98 0.02 -13.74
C GLY A 271 3.93 -1.31 -14.50
N GLY A 272 3.61 -2.42 -13.83
CA GLY A 272 3.51 -3.75 -14.45
C GLY A 272 2.10 -4.19 -14.82
N ASN A 273 1.06 -3.42 -14.47
CA ASN A 273 -0.35 -3.71 -14.72
C ASN A 273 -0.77 -5.11 -14.26
N ALA A 274 -0.15 -5.62 -13.22
CA ALA A 274 -0.32 -6.99 -12.73
C ALA A 274 -0.09 -7.09 -11.22
N ILE A 275 -0.71 -8.11 -10.66
CA ILE A 275 -0.42 -8.62 -9.32
C ILE A 275 0.46 -9.85 -9.48
N LEU A 276 1.48 -10.00 -8.65
CA LEU A 276 2.23 -11.24 -8.51
C LEU A 276 1.63 -12.05 -7.36
N GLU A 277 1.02 -13.18 -7.68
CA GLU A 277 0.60 -14.17 -6.68
C GLU A 277 1.78 -15.08 -6.36
N VAL A 278 2.11 -15.20 -5.08
CA VAL A 278 3.25 -15.98 -4.58
C VAL A 278 2.75 -17.02 -3.58
N ASP A 279 2.98 -18.29 -3.85
CA ASP A 279 2.87 -19.34 -2.83
C ASP A 279 4.14 -19.31 -1.97
N ILE A 280 3.96 -18.98 -0.68
CA ILE A 280 5.06 -18.70 0.25
C ILE A 280 5.87 -19.98 0.56
N ALA A 281 5.21 -21.12 0.64
CA ALA A 281 5.85 -22.37 1.02
C ALA A 281 6.68 -22.96 -0.13
N SER A 282 6.10 -23.02 -1.33
CA SER A 282 6.79 -23.54 -2.51
C SER A 282 7.69 -22.50 -3.19
N LYS A 283 7.56 -21.22 -2.81
CA LYS A 283 8.24 -20.08 -3.43
C LYS A 283 7.94 -19.94 -4.94
N SER A 284 6.84 -20.51 -5.39
CA SER A 284 6.39 -20.37 -6.76
C SER A 284 5.55 -19.10 -6.92
N SER A 285 5.57 -18.52 -8.10
CA SER A 285 4.82 -17.30 -8.38
C SER A 285 4.20 -17.31 -9.78
N ARG A 286 3.09 -16.57 -9.92
CA ARG A 286 2.44 -16.31 -11.21
C ARG A 286 1.91 -14.89 -11.31
N TYR A 287 1.89 -14.34 -12.51
CA TYR A 287 1.33 -13.03 -12.78
C TYR A 287 -0.19 -13.14 -13.00
N ILE A 288 -0.93 -12.23 -12.36
CA ILE A 288 -2.37 -12.03 -12.56
C ILE A 288 -2.54 -10.62 -13.11
N GLY A 289 -2.77 -10.50 -14.40
CA GLY A 289 -2.88 -9.21 -15.09
C GLY A 289 -4.27 -8.91 -15.60
N SER A 290 -4.56 -7.62 -15.78
CA SER A 290 -5.76 -7.12 -16.43
C SER A 290 -5.45 -5.79 -17.13
N PRO A 291 -6.04 -5.52 -18.31
CA PRO A 291 -5.93 -4.22 -18.96
C PRO A 291 -6.52 -3.07 -18.11
N LEU A 292 -7.36 -3.39 -17.11
CA LEU A 292 -7.91 -2.39 -16.19
C LEU A 292 -6.88 -1.89 -15.17
N LEU A 293 -5.83 -2.67 -14.91
CA LEU A 293 -4.85 -2.32 -13.88
C LEU A 293 -3.81 -1.36 -14.46
N GLU A 294 -3.76 -0.15 -13.94
CA GLU A 294 -2.81 0.87 -14.34
C GLU A 294 -2.13 1.44 -13.09
N SER A 295 -0.80 1.51 -13.08
CA SER A 295 0.01 2.09 -11.98
C SER A 295 -0.48 1.66 -10.59
N ILE A 296 -0.65 0.37 -10.39
CA ILE A 296 -1.15 -0.17 -9.11
C ILE A 296 -0.06 -0.09 -8.04
N SER A 297 -0.46 0.31 -6.81
CA SER A 297 0.46 0.46 -5.68
C SER A 297 0.19 -0.51 -4.54
N SER A 298 -1.07 -0.80 -4.23
CA SER A 298 -1.39 -1.66 -3.09
C SER A 298 -2.54 -2.62 -3.35
N VAL A 299 -2.57 -3.68 -2.56
CA VAL A 299 -3.60 -4.73 -2.56
C VAL A 299 -4.07 -4.99 -1.14
N ALA A 300 -5.38 -5.15 -0.93
CA ALA A 300 -5.94 -5.62 0.33
C ALA A 300 -7.02 -6.69 0.10
N LEU A 301 -7.18 -7.59 1.07
CA LEU A 301 -8.26 -8.57 1.05
C LEU A 301 -9.60 -7.90 1.31
N SER A 302 -10.65 -8.35 0.59
CA SER A 302 -12.02 -7.94 0.87
C SER A 302 -12.61 -8.72 2.03
N GLY A 303 -13.39 -8.03 2.85
CA GLY A 303 -14.43 -8.63 3.67
C GLY A 303 -14.06 -9.09 5.08
N SER A 304 -15.10 -9.14 5.91
CA SER A 304 -15.06 -9.55 7.31
C SER A 304 -14.58 -10.99 7.48
N ARG A 305 -14.02 -11.29 8.65
CA ARG A 305 -13.50 -12.60 9.07
C ARG A 305 -14.52 -13.76 9.00
N ASP A 306 -15.81 -13.48 8.74
CA ASP A 306 -16.90 -14.44 8.92
C ASP A 306 -17.45 -15.09 7.65
N GLN A 307 -16.86 -14.89 6.48
CA GLN A 307 -17.40 -15.51 5.27
C GLN A 307 -16.38 -16.42 4.58
N PHE A 308 -16.68 -17.70 4.55
CA PHE A 308 -16.08 -18.74 3.71
C PHE A 308 -16.27 -18.50 2.19
N LYS A 309 -16.50 -17.28 1.76
CA LYS A 309 -16.55 -16.90 0.35
C LYS A 309 -15.17 -16.47 -0.11
N SER A 310 -14.84 -16.87 -1.31
CA SER A 310 -13.59 -16.57 -2.02
C SER A 310 -13.06 -15.17 -1.72
N GLU A 311 -11.81 -15.08 -1.29
CA GLU A 311 -11.15 -13.82 -0.99
C GLU A 311 -11.06 -12.98 -2.26
N SER A 312 -11.84 -11.90 -2.32
CA SER A 312 -11.65 -10.89 -3.35
C SER A 312 -10.53 -9.95 -2.93
N LEU A 313 -9.87 -9.32 -3.89
CA LEU A 313 -8.84 -8.33 -3.65
C LEU A 313 -9.38 -6.94 -4.04
N TYR A 314 -9.13 -5.94 -3.21
CA TYR A 314 -9.18 -4.54 -3.61
C TYR A 314 -7.78 -4.07 -3.99
N ILE A 315 -7.68 -3.22 -5.01
CA ILE A 315 -6.42 -2.80 -5.60
C ILE A 315 -6.49 -1.30 -5.82
N SER A 316 -5.54 -0.56 -5.25
CA SER A 316 -5.36 0.87 -5.54
C SER A 316 -4.51 1.04 -6.80
N GLY A 317 -4.83 2.05 -7.59
CA GLY A 317 -4.10 2.34 -8.81
C GLY A 317 -4.61 3.59 -9.51
N ALA A 318 -4.46 3.63 -10.81
CA ALA A 318 -4.87 4.76 -11.64
C ALA A 318 -5.85 4.36 -12.73
N ILE A 319 -6.65 5.33 -13.19
CA ILE A 319 -7.51 5.23 -14.38
C ILE A 319 -7.09 6.33 -15.34
N VAL A 320 -6.70 5.95 -16.54
CA VAL A 320 -6.44 6.89 -17.63
C VAL A 320 -7.79 7.28 -18.24
N VAL A 321 -8.20 8.52 -18.03
CA VAL A 321 -9.48 9.05 -18.54
C VAL A 321 -9.34 9.46 -20.01
N ASP A 322 -8.20 10.08 -20.32
CA ASP A 322 -7.82 10.49 -21.67
C ASP A 322 -6.28 10.56 -21.77
N ASN A 323 -5.75 10.95 -22.94
CA ASN A 323 -4.31 10.99 -23.18
C ASN A 323 -3.52 11.94 -22.25
N THR A 324 -4.20 12.77 -21.48
CA THR A 324 -3.59 13.81 -20.62
C THR A 324 -4.04 13.73 -19.17
N THR A 325 -5.11 13.01 -18.88
CA THR A 325 -5.77 12.99 -17.57
C THR A 325 -5.74 11.60 -16.98
N THR A 326 -5.12 11.50 -15.80
CA THR A 326 -5.13 10.30 -14.97
C THR A 326 -5.73 10.64 -13.62
N ILE A 327 -6.61 9.78 -13.12
CA ILE A 327 -7.24 9.90 -11.79
C ILE A 327 -7.00 8.65 -10.99
N GLY A 328 -7.19 8.72 -9.67
CA GLY A 328 -7.14 7.54 -8.82
C GLY A 328 -8.26 6.57 -9.15
N GLY A 329 -7.96 5.29 -9.09
CA GLY A 329 -8.89 4.19 -9.32
C GLY A 329 -8.80 3.11 -8.26
N LEU A 330 -9.96 2.63 -7.81
CA LEU A 330 -10.08 1.44 -6.99
C LEU A 330 -10.66 0.31 -7.82
N PHE A 331 -9.95 -0.81 -7.85
CA PHE A 331 -10.35 -2.02 -8.58
C PHE A 331 -10.65 -3.15 -7.62
N LYS A 332 -11.38 -4.15 -8.12
CA LYS A 332 -11.66 -5.40 -7.41
C LYS A 332 -11.32 -6.57 -8.31
N ALA A 333 -10.56 -7.51 -7.77
CA ALA A 333 -10.35 -8.82 -8.38
C ALA A 333 -11.13 -9.87 -7.59
N GLN A 334 -12.00 -10.62 -8.27
CA GLN A 334 -12.80 -11.69 -7.67
C GLN A 334 -12.34 -13.03 -8.22
N PRO A 335 -12.01 -14.01 -7.35
CA PRO A 335 -11.76 -15.37 -7.82
C PRO A 335 -12.92 -15.92 -8.61
N CYS A 336 -12.62 -16.55 -9.72
CA CYS A 336 -13.60 -17.13 -10.61
C CYS A 336 -13.50 -18.65 -10.54
N PHE A 337 -14.62 -19.31 -10.24
CA PHE A 337 -14.72 -20.76 -10.14
C PHE A 337 -15.68 -21.28 -11.21
N GLY A 338 -15.17 -22.10 -12.16
CA GLY A 338 -15.99 -22.82 -13.14
C GLY A 338 -15.68 -22.54 -14.59
N VAL A 339 -16.36 -23.26 -15.49
CA VAL A 339 -16.12 -23.29 -16.96
C VAL A 339 -16.46 -21.97 -17.67
N GLY A 340 -17.03 -20.99 -16.96
CA GLY A 340 -17.45 -19.69 -17.50
C GLY A 340 -16.50 -18.52 -17.26
N CYS A 341 -15.31 -18.77 -16.73
CA CYS A 341 -14.28 -17.74 -16.50
C CYS A 341 -13.53 -17.41 -17.78
N ALA A 342 -14.24 -17.13 -18.86
CA ALA A 342 -13.62 -16.62 -20.07
C ALA A 342 -13.16 -15.19 -19.80
N VAL A 343 -11.88 -14.95 -20.00
CA VAL A 343 -11.28 -13.63 -20.14
C VAL A 343 -12.16 -12.83 -21.10
N GLN A 344 -12.81 -11.77 -20.61
CA GLN A 344 -13.26 -10.73 -21.54
C GLN A 344 -11.99 -10.09 -22.09
N GLY A 345 -11.50 -10.75 -23.14
CA GLY A 345 -10.39 -10.26 -23.92
C GLY A 345 -10.86 -9.09 -24.77
N ILE A 346 -10.11 -8.01 -24.69
CA ILE A 346 -9.87 -6.93 -25.66
C ILE A 346 -11.10 -6.15 -26.05
#